data_b728b88688644af72aa93bba55322825
#
_entry.id   b728b88688644af72aa93bba55322825
#
_cell.length_a   1.000
_cell.length_b   1.000
_cell.length_c   1.000
_cell.angle_alpha   90.00
_cell.angle_beta   90.00
_cell.angle_gamma   90.00
#
_symmetry.space_group_name_H-M   'P 1'
#
loop_
_entity.id
_entity.type
_entity.pdbx_description
1 polymer ?
#
loop_
_entity_poly.entity_id
_entity_poly.type
_entity_poly.pdbx_seq_one_letter_code
_entity_poly.pdbx_strand_id
1 'polypeptide(L)'
;MIPTLDEGHRIGALLAALAGAPALVARIVVSDGGSADDTLSIARRHGADVVTGPPGRGGQLRRGAERIADGWIWLLHADSELPPGWAGALRDTLARADPGRAYYGRLRFASGDVRARIVERLAGWRCRVLRLPYGDQSLLIHARLLAALDGVPDLKLMEDVALARRLGRRRLAPMDLVIGTSARAYQRDGWFRRAARNLIRLLLFLAGRDPARLAKAYRR
;
A
#
# COMPACT_ATOMS: atom_id res chain seq x y z
N MET A 1 -1.70 -5.48 7.12
CA MET A 1 -2.76 -4.48 7.33
C MET A 1 -3.23 -3.99 5.96
N ILE A 2 -4.55 -4.05 5.69
CA ILE A 2 -5.14 -3.84 4.37
C ILE A 2 -6.33 -2.88 4.50
N PRO A 3 -6.31 -1.69 3.89
CA PRO A 3 -7.48 -0.81 3.80
C PRO A 3 -8.41 -1.30 2.68
N THR A 4 -9.72 -1.28 2.92
CA THR A 4 -10.74 -1.78 1.96
C THR A 4 -11.93 -0.84 1.83
N LEU A 5 -12.48 -0.77 0.61
CA LEU A 5 -13.77 -0.20 0.31
C LEU A 5 -14.29 -0.83 -0.98
N ASP A 6 -15.29 -1.71 -0.90
CA ASP A 6 -15.87 -2.46 -2.02
C ASP A 6 -14.83 -3.26 -2.84
N GLU A 7 -14.02 -4.06 -2.14
CA GLU A 7 -12.92 -4.87 -2.70
C GLU A 7 -13.20 -6.38 -2.67
N GLY A 8 -14.46 -6.80 -2.45
CA GLY A 8 -14.83 -8.21 -2.31
C GLY A 8 -14.38 -9.09 -3.45
N HIS A 9 -14.38 -8.57 -4.68
CA HIS A 9 -13.98 -9.30 -5.87
C HIS A 9 -12.44 -9.51 -6.02
N ARG A 10 -11.62 -8.96 -5.11
CA ARG A 10 -10.15 -9.02 -5.20
C ARG A 10 -9.48 -9.49 -3.92
N ILE A 11 -9.99 -9.05 -2.78
CA ILE A 11 -9.30 -9.24 -1.50
C ILE A 11 -9.08 -10.71 -1.13
N GLY A 12 -9.94 -11.63 -1.59
CA GLY A 12 -9.88 -13.04 -1.24
C GLY A 12 -8.56 -13.70 -1.60
N ALA A 13 -8.03 -13.44 -2.79
CA ALA A 13 -6.75 -14.02 -3.23
C ALA A 13 -5.57 -13.54 -2.37
N LEU A 14 -5.53 -12.26 -2.02
CA LEU A 14 -4.51 -11.69 -1.13
C LEU A 14 -4.61 -12.29 0.28
N LEU A 15 -5.80 -12.40 0.83
CA LEU A 15 -6.03 -12.97 2.15
C LEU A 15 -5.63 -14.45 2.21
N ALA A 16 -5.99 -15.23 1.17
CA ALA A 16 -5.58 -16.64 1.06
C ALA A 16 -4.04 -16.80 1.03
N ALA A 17 -3.37 -15.94 0.24
CA ALA A 17 -1.91 -15.97 0.17
C ALA A 17 -1.27 -15.66 1.54
N LEU A 18 -1.77 -14.64 2.25
CA LEU A 18 -1.27 -14.26 3.58
C LEU A 18 -1.55 -15.34 4.64
N ALA A 19 -2.76 -15.91 4.67
CA ALA A 19 -3.14 -16.98 5.58
C ALA A 19 -2.34 -18.26 5.33
N GLY A 20 -1.86 -18.49 4.11
CA GLY A 20 -1.00 -19.61 3.75
C GLY A 20 0.43 -19.55 4.34
N ALA A 21 0.80 -18.48 5.04
CA ALA A 21 2.12 -18.30 5.66
C ALA A 21 2.03 -17.93 7.16
N PRO A 22 1.39 -18.75 8.02
CA PRO A 22 1.11 -18.38 9.41
C PRO A 22 2.37 -18.19 10.27
N ALA A 23 3.48 -18.85 9.92
CA ALA A 23 4.77 -18.65 10.59
C ALA A 23 5.39 -17.27 10.33
N LEU A 24 4.91 -16.54 9.33
CA LEU A 24 5.41 -15.23 8.94
C LEU A 24 4.38 -14.11 9.17
N VAL A 25 3.11 -14.43 8.94
CA VAL A 25 1.97 -13.49 9.07
C VAL A 25 1.16 -13.89 10.29
N ALA A 26 1.53 -13.35 11.45
CA ALA A 26 0.87 -13.68 12.72
C ALA A 26 -0.56 -13.13 12.80
N ARG A 27 -0.86 -12.02 12.07
CA ARG A 27 -2.16 -11.34 12.14
C ARG A 27 -2.47 -10.61 10.84
N ILE A 28 -3.69 -10.74 10.37
CA ILE A 28 -4.23 -9.97 9.25
C ILE A 28 -5.26 -8.98 9.79
N VAL A 29 -5.05 -7.70 9.58
CA VAL A 29 -6.00 -6.64 9.94
C VAL A 29 -6.55 -6.02 8.66
N VAL A 30 -7.87 -6.05 8.50
CA VAL A 30 -8.60 -5.37 7.43
C VAL A 30 -9.30 -4.15 8.01
N SER A 31 -8.96 -2.97 7.53
CA SER A 31 -9.60 -1.72 7.94
C SER A 31 -10.55 -1.23 6.84
N ASP A 32 -11.83 -1.42 7.08
CA ASP A 32 -12.86 -1.15 6.10
C ASP A 32 -13.44 0.26 6.21
N GLY A 33 -13.74 0.85 5.05
CA GLY A 33 -14.30 2.19 4.90
C GLY A 33 -15.82 2.25 4.75
N GLY A 34 -16.53 1.16 5.09
CA GLY A 34 -17.98 1.04 4.93
C GLY A 34 -18.37 0.36 3.62
N SER A 35 -17.73 -0.77 3.31
CA SER A 35 -18.09 -1.59 2.13
C SER A 35 -19.53 -2.06 2.17
N ALA A 36 -20.19 -1.98 1.01
CA ALA A 36 -21.55 -2.47 0.81
C ALA A 36 -21.59 -3.86 0.14
N ASP A 37 -20.46 -4.34 -0.35
CA ASP A 37 -20.29 -5.65 -0.99
C ASP A 37 -19.83 -6.74 -0.01
N ASP A 38 -19.43 -7.89 -0.53
CA ASP A 38 -18.97 -9.04 0.24
C ASP A 38 -17.58 -8.90 0.91
N THR A 39 -16.95 -7.72 0.84
CA THR A 39 -15.60 -7.48 1.38
C THR A 39 -15.46 -7.97 2.82
N LEU A 40 -16.37 -7.56 3.70
CA LEU A 40 -16.32 -7.89 5.14
C LEU A 40 -16.52 -9.38 5.40
N SER A 41 -17.45 -10.01 4.68
CA SER A 41 -17.72 -11.44 4.82
C SER A 41 -16.52 -12.27 4.38
N ILE A 42 -15.89 -11.87 3.27
CA ILE A 42 -14.65 -12.51 2.77
C ILE A 42 -13.51 -12.35 3.78
N ALA A 43 -13.30 -11.14 4.30
CA ALA A 43 -12.24 -10.87 5.27
C ALA A 43 -12.38 -11.78 6.52
N ARG A 44 -13.58 -11.88 7.08
CA ARG A 44 -13.84 -12.72 8.26
C ARG A 44 -13.64 -14.22 7.97
N ARG A 45 -14.08 -14.72 6.81
CA ARG A 45 -13.86 -16.13 6.42
C ARG A 45 -12.37 -16.51 6.33
N HIS A 46 -11.51 -15.55 6.00
CA HIS A 46 -10.05 -15.75 6.00
C HIS A 46 -9.37 -15.47 7.35
N GLY A 47 -10.14 -15.30 8.44
CA GLY A 47 -9.59 -15.09 9.78
C GLY A 47 -8.99 -13.72 10.00
N ALA A 48 -9.34 -12.72 9.18
CA ALA A 48 -8.85 -11.37 9.38
C ALA A 48 -9.61 -10.65 10.51
N ASP A 49 -8.89 -9.90 11.32
CA ASP A 49 -9.46 -8.92 12.24
C ASP A 49 -10.00 -7.73 11.45
N VAL A 50 -11.29 -7.50 11.53
CA VAL A 50 -11.96 -6.42 10.82
C VAL A 50 -12.19 -5.22 11.72
N VAL A 51 -11.73 -4.06 11.28
CA VAL A 51 -12.06 -2.74 11.89
C VAL A 51 -12.81 -1.92 10.86
N THR A 52 -13.89 -1.27 11.27
CA THR A 52 -14.71 -0.42 10.39
C THR A 52 -14.63 1.04 10.80
N GLY A 53 -14.89 1.94 9.87
CA GLY A 53 -14.96 3.37 10.13
C GLY A 53 -15.17 4.19 8.87
N PRO A 54 -15.07 5.52 8.92
CA PRO A 54 -15.29 6.36 7.76
C PRO A 54 -14.34 6.03 6.59
N PRO A 55 -14.79 6.19 5.33
CA PRO A 55 -13.96 5.98 4.15
C PRO A 55 -12.87 7.05 4.03
N GLY A 56 -11.68 6.60 3.67
CA GLY A 56 -10.51 7.44 3.49
C GLY A 56 -9.25 6.63 3.78
N ARG A 57 -8.41 6.40 2.75
CA ARG A 57 -7.30 5.44 2.83
C ARG A 57 -6.34 5.73 3.97
N GLY A 58 -5.99 6.98 4.23
CA GLY A 58 -5.14 7.36 5.37
C GLY A 58 -5.76 7.00 6.72
N GLY A 59 -7.02 7.37 6.94
CA GLY A 59 -7.74 7.02 8.17
C GLY A 59 -7.93 5.51 8.35
N GLN A 60 -8.19 4.77 7.27
CA GLN A 60 -8.27 3.31 7.31
C GLN A 60 -6.92 2.68 7.68
N LEU A 61 -5.83 3.14 7.06
CA LEU A 61 -4.47 2.67 7.38
C LEU A 61 -4.11 2.99 8.83
N ARG A 62 -4.43 4.19 9.31
CA ARG A 62 -4.20 4.60 10.70
C ARG A 62 -4.95 3.70 11.68
N ARG A 63 -6.28 3.56 11.52
CA ARG A 63 -7.11 2.70 12.39
C ARG A 63 -6.63 1.25 12.45
N GLY A 64 -6.26 0.70 11.28
CA GLY A 64 -5.77 -0.68 11.22
C GLY A 64 -4.39 -0.85 11.85
N ALA A 65 -3.49 0.11 11.66
CA ALA A 65 -2.15 0.08 12.25
C ALA A 65 -2.19 0.23 13.77
N GLU A 66 -3.08 1.03 14.33
CA GLU A 66 -3.30 1.21 15.77
C GLU A 66 -3.69 -0.08 16.50
N ARG A 67 -4.15 -1.11 15.78
CA ARG A 67 -4.43 -2.45 16.32
C ARG A 67 -3.18 -3.29 16.52
N ILE A 68 -2.01 -2.82 16.10
CA ILE A 68 -0.73 -3.55 16.15
C ILE A 68 0.23 -2.74 17.00
N ALA A 69 0.38 -3.15 18.26
CA ALA A 69 1.16 -2.40 19.25
C ALA A 69 2.68 -2.54 19.07
N ASP A 70 3.14 -3.69 18.57
CA ASP A 70 4.58 -3.97 18.38
C ASP A 70 4.80 -4.91 17.19
N GLY A 71 6.07 -5.01 16.75
CA GLY A 71 6.47 -5.83 15.62
C GLY A 71 6.36 -5.12 14.27
N TRP A 72 6.47 -5.90 13.20
CA TRP A 72 6.45 -5.40 11.83
C TRP A 72 5.03 -5.31 11.29
N ILE A 73 4.68 -4.16 10.73
CA ILE A 73 3.42 -3.90 10.04
C ILE A 73 3.70 -3.85 8.55
N TRP A 74 3.07 -4.73 7.79
CA TRP A 74 3.11 -4.66 6.34
C TRP A 74 1.81 -4.02 5.82
N LEU A 75 1.91 -2.79 5.29
CA LEU A 75 0.82 -2.06 4.68
C LEU A 75 0.68 -2.52 3.22
N LEU A 76 -0.45 -3.12 2.88
CA LEU A 76 -0.77 -3.67 1.56
C LEU A 76 -2.06 -3.03 1.04
N HIS A 77 -2.20 -2.95 -0.28
CA HIS A 77 -3.48 -2.65 -0.92
C HIS A 77 -4.33 -3.90 -1.06
N ALA A 78 -5.66 -3.74 -1.14
CA ALA A 78 -6.59 -4.86 -1.32
C ALA A 78 -6.44 -5.56 -2.69
N ASP A 79 -5.92 -4.86 -3.70
CA ASP A 79 -5.61 -5.38 -5.03
C ASP A 79 -4.14 -5.79 -5.23
N SER A 80 -3.38 -5.90 -4.13
CA SER A 80 -2.00 -6.39 -4.18
C SER A 80 -1.98 -7.88 -4.52
N GLU A 81 -1.12 -8.25 -5.46
CA GLU A 81 -0.84 -9.63 -5.84
C GLU A 81 0.57 -10.02 -5.37
N LEU A 82 0.63 -11.08 -4.58
CA LEU A 82 1.90 -11.59 -4.05
C LEU A 82 2.41 -12.69 -4.99
N PRO A 83 3.62 -12.55 -5.57
CA PRO A 83 4.16 -13.53 -6.50
C PRO A 83 4.58 -14.81 -5.77
N PRO A 84 4.73 -15.95 -6.46
CA PRO A 84 5.37 -17.12 -5.89
C PRO A 84 6.71 -16.79 -5.23
N GLY A 85 6.98 -17.35 -4.06
CA GLY A 85 8.20 -17.08 -3.30
C GLY A 85 8.19 -15.81 -2.44
N TRP A 86 7.10 -15.04 -2.43
CA TRP A 86 6.98 -13.79 -1.66
C TRP A 86 7.31 -13.96 -0.16
N ALA A 87 6.91 -15.11 0.43
CA ALA A 87 7.14 -15.39 1.85
C ALA A 87 8.63 -15.56 2.17
N GLY A 88 9.39 -16.18 1.26
CA GLY A 88 10.86 -16.24 1.36
C GLY A 88 11.50 -14.87 1.31
N ALA A 89 11.16 -14.07 0.28
CA ALA A 89 11.69 -12.73 0.12
C ALA A 89 11.35 -11.79 1.30
N LEU A 90 10.13 -11.93 1.86
CA LEU A 90 9.75 -11.16 3.06
C LEU A 90 10.52 -11.63 4.30
N ARG A 91 10.71 -12.95 4.49
CA ARG A 91 11.52 -13.51 5.58
C ARG A 91 12.97 -13.01 5.51
N ASP A 92 13.58 -13.05 4.33
CA ASP A 92 14.94 -12.56 4.11
C ASP A 92 15.07 -11.06 4.37
N THR A 93 14.03 -10.30 4.05
CA THR A 93 13.95 -8.87 4.38
C THR A 93 13.90 -8.69 5.90
N LEU A 94 12.99 -9.39 6.59
CA LEU A 94 12.82 -9.28 8.05
C LEU A 94 14.06 -9.71 8.83
N ALA A 95 14.80 -10.72 8.35
CA ALA A 95 16.03 -11.19 8.98
C ALA A 95 17.14 -10.12 9.03
N ARG A 96 17.09 -9.13 8.12
CA ARG A 96 18.07 -8.04 8.00
C ARG A 96 17.47 -6.67 8.27
N ALA A 97 16.20 -6.61 8.64
CA ALA A 97 15.48 -5.36 8.79
C ALA A 97 15.89 -4.60 10.06
N ASP A 98 16.17 -3.32 9.90
CA ASP A 98 16.39 -2.36 10.98
C ASP A 98 15.03 -1.75 11.38
N PRO A 99 14.58 -1.87 12.64
CA PRO A 99 13.34 -1.26 13.12
C PRO A 99 13.27 0.27 12.98
N GLY A 100 14.39 0.94 12.82
CA GLY A 100 14.47 2.37 12.53
C GLY A 100 14.24 2.72 11.05
N ARG A 101 13.96 1.74 10.19
CA ARG A 101 13.75 1.90 8.74
C ARG A 101 12.43 1.31 8.29
N ALA A 102 11.96 1.76 7.13
CA ALA A 102 10.81 1.20 6.44
C ALA A 102 11.22 0.71 5.04
N TYR A 103 10.57 -0.35 4.59
CA TYR A 103 10.95 -1.07 3.38
C TYR A 103 9.80 -1.10 2.39
N TYR A 104 10.08 -0.82 1.10
CA TYR A 104 9.08 -0.82 0.03
C TYR A 104 9.45 -1.79 -1.08
N GLY A 105 8.44 -2.41 -1.69
CA GLY A 105 8.61 -3.36 -2.78
C GLY A 105 8.73 -2.69 -4.16
N ARG A 106 8.93 -3.52 -5.17
CA ARG A 106 8.95 -3.12 -6.58
C ARG A 106 7.57 -3.31 -7.19
N LEU A 107 7.05 -2.29 -7.85
CA LEU A 107 5.77 -2.35 -8.56
C LEU A 107 5.85 -3.27 -9.78
N ARG A 108 4.82 -4.09 -9.98
CA ARG A 108 4.58 -4.88 -11.17
C ARG A 108 3.10 -4.86 -11.54
N PHE A 109 2.78 -4.49 -12.77
CA PHE A 109 1.41 -4.61 -13.24
C PHE A 109 1.12 -6.02 -13.75
N ALA A 110 -0.07 -6.55 -13.43
CA ALA A 110 -0.61 -7.77 -14.01
C ALA A 110 -0.99 -7.52 -15.49
N SER A 111 0.02 -7.32 -16.34
CA SER A 111 -0.15 -7.02 -17.77
C SER A 111 1.08 -7.38 -18.56
N GLY A 112 0.89 -7.92 -19.78
CA GLY A 112 1.93 -8.13 -20.79
C GLY A 112 2.29 -6.87 -21.60
N ASP A 113 1.60 -5.74 -21.41
CA ASP A 113 1.78 -4.53 -22.17
C ASP A 113 3.16 -3.89 -21.93
N VAL A 114 3.88 -3.58 -23.00
CA VAL A 114 5.20 -2.91 -22.91
C VAL A 114 5.09 -1.56 -22.20
N ARG A 115 3.97 -0.84 -22.34
CA ARG A 115 3.71 0.44 -21.66
C ARG A 115 3.69 0.27 -20.13
N ALA A 116 3.24 -0.89 -19.63
CA ALA A 116 3.33 -1.22 -18.21
C ALA A 116 4.77 -1.21 -17.72
N ARG A 117 5.70 -1.81 -18.50
CA ARG A 117 7.14 -1.86 -18.15
C ARG A 117 7.76 -0.46 -18.08
N ILE A 118 7.32 0.46 -18.95
CA ILE A 118 7.78 1.85 -18.90
C ILE A 118 7.32 2.52 -17.61
N VAL A 119 6.03 2.40 -17.26
CA VAL A 119 5.49 2.99 -16.02
C VAL A 119 6.16 2.39 -14.78
N GLU A 120 6.40 1.08 -14.73
CA GLU A 120 7.13 0.41 -13.65
C GLU A 120 8.57 0.93 -13.50
N ARG A 121 9.28 1.14 -14.61
CA ARG A 121 10.62 1.73 -14.60
C ARG A 121 10.62 3.16 -14.07
N LEU A 122 9.65 3.97 -14.48
CA LEU A 122 9.47 5.33 -13.97
C LEU A 122 9.13 5.36 -12.48
N ALA A 123 8.28 4.44 -12.01
CA ALA A 123 8.00 4.27 -10.58
C ALA A 123 9.27 3.85 -9.81
N GLY A 124 10.05 2.93 -10.34
CA GLY A 124 11.32 2.51 -9.76
C GLY A 124 12.34 3.66 -9.72
N TRP A 125 12.42 4.48 -10.76
CA TRP A 125 13.26 5.69 -10.78
C TRP A 125 12.82 6.69 -9.70
N ARG A 126 11.52 7.01 -9.62
CA ARG A 126 10.96 7.87 -8.58
C ARG A 126 11.37 7.39 -7.17
N CYS A 127 11.24 6.09 -6.89
CA CYS A 127 11.60 5.54 -5.59
C CYS A 127 13.09 5.62 -5.30
N ARG A 128 13.95 5.36 -6.30
CA ARG A 128 15.42 5.46 -6.12
C ARG A 128 15.89 6.90 -5.93
N VAL A 129 15.38 7.83 -6.75
CA VAL A 129 15.84 9.22 -6.79
C VAL A 129 15.12 10.07 -5.74
N LEU A 130 13.79 10.00 -5.65
CA LEU A 130 13.01 10.84 -4.76
C LEU A 130 12.69 10.19 -3.40
N ARG A 131 12.90 8.87 -3.27
CA ARG A 131 12.50 8.09 -2.09
C ARG A 131 11.02 8.28 -1.76
N LEU A 132 10.16 8.23 -2.77
CA LEU A 132 8.71 8.39 -2.67
C LEU A 132 8.00 7.14 -3.21
N PRO A 133 7.99 6.00 -2.49
CA PRO A 133 7.16 4.87 -2.85
C PRO A 133 5.67 5.26 -2.73
N TYR A 134 4.84 4.75 -3.63
CA TYR A 134 3.38 4.82 -3.50
C TYR A 134 2.86 3.58 -2.78
N GLY A 135 1.63 3.63 -2.31
CA GLY A 135 1.01 2.55 -1.56
C GLY A 135 0.89 1.23 -2.34
N ASP A 136 0.79 1.27 -3.68
CA ASP A 136 0.80 0.09 -4.56
C ASP A 136 2.13 -0.69 -4.56
N GLN A 137 3.17 -0.13 -3.99
CA GLN A 137 4.46 -0.79 -3.76
C GLN A 137 4.57 -1.43 -2.37
N SER A 138 3.51 -1.35 -1.57
CA SER A 138 3.47 -1.72 -0.15
C SER A 138 4.52 -0.99 0.71
N LEU A 139 4.36 -1.06 2.03
CA LEU A 139 5.34 -0.55 2.97
C LEU A 139 5.41 -1.47 4.18
N LEU A 140 6.59 -2.01 4.47
CA LEU A 140 6.90 -2.75 5.68
C LEU A 140 7.57 -1.78 6.66
N ILE A 141 6.96 -1.57 7.83
CA ILE A 141 7.43 -0.61 8.83
C ILE A 141 7.25 -1.19 10.22
N HIS A 142 8.18 -0.94 11.14
CA HIS A 142 8.03 -1.36 12.52
C HIS A 142 7.04 -0.48 13.27
N ALA A 143 6.17 -1.06 14.11
CA ALA A 143 5.13 -0.34 14.85
C ALA A 143 5.69 0.84 15.67
N ARG A 144 6.82 0.64 16.34
CA ARG A 144 7.50 1.71 17.10
C ARG A 144 7.93 2.89 16.23
N LEU A 145 8.46 2.61 15.03
CA LEU A 145 8.83 3.68 14.10
C LEU A 145 7.59 4.42 13.60
N LEU A 146 6.52 3.69 13.28
CA LEU A 146 5.26 4.30 12.86
C LEU A 146 4.65 5.17 13.96
N ALA A 147 4.65 4.70 15.21
CA ALA A 147 4.19 5.45 16.37
C ALA A 147 5.03 6.73 16.59
N ALA A 148 6.34 6.65 16.46
CA ALA A 148 7.24 7.80 16.58
C ALA A 148 7.01 8.88 15.49
N LEU A 149 6.31 8.52 14.41
CA LEU A 149 5.89 9.43 13.33
C LEU A 149 4.43 9.90 13.47
N ASP A 150 3.80 9.69 14.63
CA ASP A 150 2.38 9.95 14.85
C ASP A 150 1.46 9.15 13.90
N GLY A 151 1.84 7.91 13.60
CA GLY A 151 1.05 6.99 12.79
C GLY A 151 0.97 7.35 11.31
N VAL A 152 0.04 6.71 10.60
CA VAL A 152 -0.23 7.04 9.19
C VAL A 152 -0.99 8.37 9.12
N PRO A 153 -0.59 9.30 8.24
CA PRO A 153 -1.32 10.55 8.04
C PRO A 153 -2.77 10.32 7.63
N ASP A 154 -3.72 10.91 8.34
CA ASP A 154 -5.15 10.81 8.02
C ASP A 154 -5.51 11.71 6.83
N LEU A 155 -5.07 11.32 5.66
CA LEU A 155 -5.33 12.03 4.40
C LEU A 155 -6.19 11.16 3.49
N LYS A 156 -7.13 11.79 2.80
CA LYS A 156 -8.00 11.09 1.82
C LYS A 156 -7.25 10.64 0.56
N LEU A 157 -6.10 11.25 0.28
CA LEU A 157 -5.22 10.96 -0.85
C LEU A 157 -3.80 11.40 -0.49
N MET A 158 -2.77 10.76 -1.06
CA MET A 158 -1.33 11.04 -0.83
C MET A 158 -0.86 10.77 0.60
N GLU A 159 -1.56 9.95 1.37
CA GLU A 159 -1.15 9.50 2.71
C GLU A 159 0.17 8.74 2.67
N ASP A 160 0.40 7.96 1.59
CA ASP A 160 1.64 7.23 1.32
C ASP A 160 2.82 8.18 1.07
N VAL A 161 2.63 9.21 0.24
CA VAL A 161 3.64 10.25 -0.01
C VAL A 161 3.91 11.06 1.27
N ALA A 162 2.87 11.39 2.03
CA ALA A 162 3.02 12.11 3.30
C ALA A 162 3.80 11.28 4.32
N LEU A 163 3.50 9.98 4.44
CA LEU A 163 4.24 9.06 5.32
C LEU A 163 5.70 8.90 4.86
N ALA A 164 5.94 8.73 3.55
CA ALA A 164 7.29 8.65 3.00
C ALA A 164 8.11 9.93 3.28
N ARG A 165 7.49 11.10 3.24
CA ARG A 165 8.15 12.37 3.59
C ARG A 165 8.45 12.48 5.08
N ARG A 166 7.55 12.02 5.98
CA ARG A 166 7.81 11.97 7.44
C ARG A 166 8.96 11.01 7.77
N LEU A 167 9.03 9.85 7.10
CA LEU A 167 10.15 8.91 7.22
C LEU A 167 11.47 9.54 6.78
N GLY A 168 11.43 10.32 5.72
CA GLY A 168 12.62 10.90 5.12
C GLY A 168 13.46 9.86 4.36
N ARG A 169 14.39 10.36 3.54
CA ARG A 169 15.14 9.54 2.58
C ARG A 169 16.03 8.46 3.22
N ARG A 170 16.56 8.72 4.41
CA ARG A 170 17.51 7.82 5.10
C ARG A 170 16.83 6.59 5.69
N ARG A 171 15.56 6.70 6.08
CA ARG A 171 14.80 5.60 6.68
C ARG A 171 14.06 4.73 5.65
N LEU A 172 14.02 5.11 4.37
CA LEU A 172 13.37 4.34 3.31
C LEU A 172 14.38 3.50 2.55
N ALA A 173 14.14 2.19 2.48
CA ALA A 173 14.96 1.23 1.74
C ALA A 173 14.09 0.35 0.82
N PRO A 174 14.61 -0.07 -0.33
CA PRO A 174 13.96 -1.10 -1.12
C PRO A 174 14.06 -2.46 -0.42
N MET A 175 13.02 -3.30 -0.54
CA MET A 175 13.09 -4.74 -0.29
C MET A 175 13.10 -5.48 -1.63
N ASP A 176 13.69 -6.66 -1.65
CA ASP A 176 13.71 -7.49 -2.86
C ASP A 176 12.42 -8.30 -3.00
N LEU A 177 11.32 -7.59 -3.07
CA LEU A 177 9.98 -8.16 -3.24
C LEU A 177 9.23 -7.39 -4.33
N VAL A 178 8.67 -8.14 -5.27
CA VAL A 178 7.78 -7.60 -6.29
C VAL A 178 6.36 -7.60 -5.75
N ILE A 179 5.66 -6.48 -5.87
CA ILE A 179 4.24 -6.36 -5.55
C ILE A 179 3.47 -6.21 -6.85
N GLY A 180 2.66 -7.21 -7.15
CA GLY A 180 1.72 -7.17 -8.25
C GLY A 180 0.55 -6.24 -7.95
N THR A 181 0.02 -5.57 -8.95
CA THR A 181 -1.19 -4.76 -8.85
C THR A 181 -1.98 -4.80 -10.15
N SER A 182 -3.28 -4.54 -10.07
CA SER A 182 -4.17 -4.55 -11.21
C SER A 182 -3.82 -3.46 -12.23
N ALA A 183 -3.73 -3.85 -13.50
CA ALA A 183 -3.53 -2.93 -14.62
C ALA A 183 -4.82 -2.25 -15.11
N ARG A 184 -6.01 -2.69 -14.65
CA ARG A 184 -7.33 -2.29 -15.19
C ARG A 184 -7.51 -0.78 -15.28
N ALA A 185 -7.14 -0.06 -14.25
CA ALA A 185 -7.28 1.39 -14.21
C ALA A 185 -6.36 2.10 -15.23
N TYR A 186 -5.16 1.57 -15.46
CA TYR A 186 -4.23 2.07 -16.47
C TYR A 186 -4.67 1.70 -17.89
N GLN A 187 -5.22 0.51 -18.08
CA GLN A 187 -5.77 0.07 -19.36
C GLN A 187 -7.01 0.91 -19.76
N ARG A 188 -7.92 1.16 -18.82
CA ARG A 188 -9.11 1.99 -19.04
C ARG A 188 -8.77 3.46 -19.35
N ASP A 189 -7.88 4.06 -18.54
CA ASP A 189 -7.61 5.50 -18.58
C ASP A 189 -6.46 5.87 -19.54
N GLY A 190 -5.75 4.88 -20.08
CA GLY A 190 -4.51 5.05 -20.83
C GLY A 190 -3.27 5.15 -19.95
N TRP A 191 -2.23 4.37 -20.27
CA TRP A 191 -1.02 4.21 -19.45
C TRP A 191 -0.33 5.54 -19.12
N PHE A 192 0.00 6.30 -20.14
CA PHE A 192 0.73 7.56 -19.96
C PHE A 192 -0.15 8.68 -19.41
N ARG A 193 -1.43 8.71 -19.82
CA ARG A 193 -2.39 9.70 -19.31
C ARG A 193 -2.60 9.54 -17.80
N ARG A 194 -2.73 8.29 -17.32
CA ARG A 194 -2.87 8.01 -15.89
C ARG A 194 -1.58 8.31 -15.14
N ALA A 195 -0.41 7.91 -15.66
CA ALA A 195 0.88 8.23 -15.08
C ALA A 195 1.11 9.74 -14.97
N ALA A 196 0.80 10.51 -16.03
CA ALA A 196 0.89 11.97 -16.02
C ALA A 196 -0.07 12.61 -14.99
N ARG A 197 -1.32 12.13 -14.90
CA ARG A 197 -2.27 12.60 -13.88
C ARG A 197 -1.75 12.34 -12.45
N ASN A 198 -1.16 11.18 -12.21
CA ASN A 198 -0.57 10.86 -10.91
C ASN A 198 0.64 11.74 -10.60
N LEU A 199 1.47 12.03 -11.59
CA LEU A 199 2.60 12.96 -11.45
C LEU A 199 2.12 14.39 -11.15
N ILE A 200 1.13 14.89 -11.88
CA ILE A 200 0.56 16.22 -11.62
C ILE A 200 0.01 16.30 -10.20
N ARG A 201 -0.71 15.27 -9.72
CA ARG A 201 -1.21 15.23 -8.34
C ARG A 201 -0.09 15.24 -7.31
N LEU A 202 0.97 14.48 -7.57
CA LEU A 202 2.17 14.50 -6.73
C LEU A 202 2.76 15.90 -6.66
N LEU A 203 2.97 16.56 -7.80
CA LEU A 203 3.54 17.91 -7.86
C LEU A 203 2.65 18.93 -7.15
N LEU A 204 1.33 18.87 -7.35
CA LEU A 204 0.37 19.75 -6.65
C LEU A 204 0.38 19.51 -5.13
N PHE A 205 0.47 18.25 -4.69
CA PHE A 205 0.59 17.92 -3.28
C PHE A 205 1.91 18.44 -2.69
N LEU A 206 3.03 18.27 -3.39
CA LEU A 206 4.33 18.79 -2.97
C LEU A 206 4.37 20.32 -2.93
N ALA A 207 3.59 20.97 -3.80
CA ALA A 207 3.39 22.43 -3.81
C ALA A 207 2.40 22.92 -2.72
N GLY A 208 1.95 22.04 -1.80
CA GLY A 208 1.10 22.41 -0.67
C GLY A 208 -0.41 22.50 -0.97
N ARG A 209 -0.88 21.97 -2.11
CA ARG A 209 -2.33 21.90 -2.39
C ARG A 209 -3.03 20.93 -1.45
N ASP A 210 -4.21 21.31 -0.98
CA ASP A 210 -5.04 20.53 -0.07
C ASP A 210 -5.37 19.12 -0.63
N PRO A 211 -4.99 18.03 0.07
CA PRO A 211 -5.29 16.66 -0.35
C PRO A 211 -6.79 16.37 -0.52
N ALA A 212 -7.66 17.05 0.23
CA ALA A 212 -9.10 16.86 0.11
C ALA A 212 -9.65 17.37 -1.22
N ARG A 213 -9.09 18.48 -1.74
CA ARG A 213 -9.42 19.00 -3.08
C ARG A 213 -8.88 18.08 -4.18
N LEU A 214 -7.67 17.55 -4.01
CA LEU A 214 -7.08 16.57 -4.94
C LEU A 214 -7.89 15.27 -5.00
N ALA A 215 -8.43 14.81 -3.87
CA ALA A 215 -9.27 13.61 -3.78
C ALA A 215 -10.62 13.79 -4.51
N LYS A 216 -11.26 14.96 -4.44
CA LYS A 216 -12.49 15.26 -5.20
C LYS A 216 -12.27 15.15 -6.71
N ALA A 217 -11.12 15.62 -7.21
CA ALA A 217 -10.75 15.51 -8.62
C ALA A 217 -10.32 14.08 -9.05
N TYR A 218 -10.07 13.18 -8.10
CA TYR A 218 -9.71 11.78 -8.38
C TYR A 218 -10.93 10.91 -8.71
N ARG A 219 -12.09 11.22 -8.11
CA ARG A 219 -13.34 10.45 -8.26
C ARG A 219 -14.15 10.81 -9.52
N ARG A 220 -13.75 11.87 -10.22
CA ARG A 220 -14.29 12.27 -11.54
C ARG A 220 -13.42 11.69 -12.67
#